data_f7b5eac275c59da34ee27e0a3d4df564
#
_entry.id   f7b5eac275c59da34ee27e0a3d4df564
#
_cell.length_a   1.000
_cell.length_b   1.000
_cell.length_c   1.000
_cell.angle_alpha   90.00
_cell.angle_beta   90.00
_cell.angle_gamma   90.00
#
_symmetry.space_group_name_H-M   'P 1'
#
loop_
_entity.id
_entity.type
_entity.pdbx_description
1 polymer ?
#
loop_
_entity_poly.entity_id
_entity_poly.type
_entity_poly.pdbx_seq_one_letter_code
_entity_poly.pdbx_strand_id
1 'polypeptide(L)'
;SKIDKKTTHALEGSILSAGSLIEWLKNINIFENNDQIEESLNQSEFTETLIIPALNGLGAPFWNAKIRASIENINSSTSKHDILRAGFESVAFSTKSIIETIENTIDYKIRSIKIDGGLSQSKFFNQFLSDLLSIEVKVAQNSEMTSLGVAKLSLLKDSKVSKDYDDYNNFLPQK
;
A
#
# COMPACT_ATOMS: atom_id res chain seq x y z
N SER A 1 -14.31 16.06 -8.99
CA SER A 1 -15.09 16.82 -8.01
C SER A 1 -15.14 18.30 -8.36
N LYS A 2 -16.12 19.02 -7.84
CA LYS A 2 -16.27 20.46 -8.09
C LYS A 2 -16.45 21.16 -6.74
N ILE A 3 -15.45 21.94 -6.35
CA ILE A 3 -15.46 22.77 -5.15
C ILE A 3 -15.20 24.21 -5.59
N ASP A 4 -16.01 25.16 -5.12
CA ASP A 4 -15.88 26.59 -5.44
C ASP A 4 -15.76 26.90 -6.94
N LYS A 5 -16.58 26.27 -7.76
CA LYS A 5 -16.59 26.38 -9.24
C LYS A 5 -15.32 25.81 -9.93
N LYS A 6 -14.33 25.32 -9.20
CA LYS A 6 -13.15 24.68 -9.78
C LYS A 6 -13.38 23.18 -9.93
N THR A 7 -13.22 22.67 -11.16
CA THR A 7 -13.27 21.22 -11.43
C THR A 7 -11.89 20.63 -11.20
N THR A 8 -11.82 19.57 -10.38
CA THR A 8 -10.60 18.80 -10.16
C THR A 8 -10.81 17.39 -10.69
N HIS A 9 -9.88 16.91 -11.48
CA HIS A 9 -9.83 15.54 -11.99
C HIS A 9 -8.87 14.73 -11.14
N ALA A 10 -9.15 13.42 -11.01
CA ALA A 10 -8.27 12.47 -10.36
C ALA A 10 -8.18 11.22 -11.23
N LEU A 11 -7.00 10.58 -11.22
CA LEU A 11 -6.81 9.22 -11.70
C LEU A 11 -6.83 8.30 -10.50
N GLU A 12 -7.44 7.13 -10.66
CA GLU A 12 -7.55 6.13 -9.62
C GLU A 12 -7.14 4.76 -10.15
N GLY A 13 -6.37 4.02 -9.36
CA GLY A 13 -6.05 2.62 -9.60
C GLY A 13 -6.36 1.81 -8.35
N SER A 14 -7.01 0.66 -8.50
CA SER A 14 -7.43 -0.19 -7.39
C SER A 14 -6.62 -1.48 -7.32
N ILE A 15 -6.08 -1.81 -6.14
CA ILE A 15 -5.53 -3.12 -5.80
C ILE A 15 -6.64 -3.89 -5.09
N LEU A 16 -7.11 -4.99 -5.71
CA LEU A 16 -8.28 -5.73 -5.22
C LEU A 16 -8.00 -6.60 -3.98
N SER A 17 -6.74 -6.88 -3.69
CA SER A 17 -6.36 -7.85 -2.66
C SER A 17 -5.18 -7.37 -1.79
N ALA A 18 -5.17 -6.12 -1.35
CA ALA A 18 -4.12 -5.63 -0.45
C ALA A 18 -4.36 -6.11 1.01
N GLY A 19 -5.28 -5.50 1.74
CA GLY A 19 -5.59 -5.90 3.11
C GLY A 19 -6.14 -7.32 3.21
N SER A 20 -6.95 -7.76 2.24
CA SER A 20 -7.50 -9.12 2.21
C SER A 20 -6.44 -10.20 2.00
N LEU A 21 -5.30 -9.90 1.36
CA LEU A 21 -4.17 -10.83 1.27
C LEU A 21 -3.54 -11.05 2.65
N ILE A 22 -3.29 -9.98 3.40
CA ILE A 22 -2.70 -10.08 4.74
C ILE A 22 -3.66 -10.82 5.68
N GLU A 23 -4.95 -10.53 5.61
CA GLU A 23 -5.96 -11.26 6.38
C GLU A 23 -6.01 -12.75 6.00
N TRP A 24 -5.90 -13.09 4.72
CA TRP A 24 -5.84 -14.47 4.26
C TRP A 24 -4.58 -15.18 4.78
N LEU A 25 -3.40 -14.54 4.75
CA LEU A 25 -2.17 -15.09 5.31
C LEU A 25 -2.30 -15.38 6.81
N LYS A 26 -2.99 -14.51 7.56
CA LYS A 26 -3.34 -14.74 8.95
C LYS A 26 -4.25 -15.95 9.11
N ASN A 27 -5.29 -16.05 8.31
CA ASN A 27 -6.27 -17.15 8.38
C ASN A 27 -5.67 -18.52 8.08
N ILE A 28 -4.59 -18.58 7.30
CA ILE A 28 -3.82 -19.82 7.05
C ILE A 28 -2.63 -19.99 8.01
N ASN A 29 -2.60 -19.22 9.12
CA ASN A 29 -1.61 -19.30 10.21
C ASN A 29 -0.15 -19.00 9.78
N ILE A 30 0.07 -18.14 8.79
CA ILE A 30 1.41 -17.63 8.49
C ILE A 30 1.91 -16.73 9.64
N PHE A 31 1.01 -16.00 10.28
CA PHE A 31 1.24 -15.28 11.54
C PHE A 31 -0.05 -15.26 12.38
N GLU A 32 0.07 -15.03 13.69
CA GLU A 32 -1.07 -15.07 14.61
C GLU A 32 -1.61 -13.67 14.92
N ASN A 33 -0.70 -12.75 15.25
CA ASN A 33 -1.03 -11.41 15.71
C ASN A 33 -0.30 -10.35 14.90
N ASN A 34 -0.94 -9.21 14.71
CA ASN A 34 -0.36 -8.09 13.96
C ASN A 34 0.93 -7.56 14.60
N ASP A 35 1.07 -7.67 15.94
CA ASP A 35 2.27 -7.27 16.67
C ASP A 35 3.52 -8.07 16.27
N GLN A 36 3.34 -9.30 15.74
CA GLN A 36 4.42 -10.18 15.28
C GLN A 36 4.88 -9.89 13.86
N ILE A 37 4.14 -9.06 13.11
CA ILE A 37 4.43 -8.82 11.69
C ILE A 37 5.82 -8.24 11.50
N GLU A 38 6.16 -7.17 12.22
CA GLU A 38 7.47 -6.51 12.08
C GLU A 38 8.63 -7.43 12.45
N GLU A 39 8.49 -8.21 13.52
CA GLU A 39 9.49 -9.19 13.92
C GLU A 39 9.66 -10.28 12.85
N SER A 40 8.54 -10.81 12.35
CA SER A 40 8.54 -11.81 11.29
C SER A 40 9.18 -11.30 10.00
N LEU A 41 8.89 -10.08 9.59
CA LEU A 41 9.45 -9.47 8.38
C LEU A 41 10.97 -9.24 8.52
N ASN A 42 11.43 -8.93 9.72
CA ASN A 42 12.86 -8.76 10.00
C ASN A 42 13.64 -10.09 10.08
N GLN A 43 12.95 -11.23 10.24
CA GLN A 43 13.59 -12.56 10.21
C GLN A 43 13.87 -13.07 8.79
N SER A 44 13.29 -12.46 7.78
CA SER A 44 13.57 -12.74 6.36
C SER A 44 14.28 -11.54 5.76
N GLU A 45 15.61 -11.63 5.58
CA GLU A 45 16.37 -10.54 4.95
C GLU A 45 16.09 -10.42 3.45
N PHE A 46 15.86 -11.56 2.81
CA PHE A 46 15.56 -11.66 1.39
C PHE A 46 14.76 -12.93 1.11
N THR A 47 13.83 -12.88 0.17
CA THR A 47 13.13 -14.06 -0.29
C THR A 47 13.04 -14.10 -1.82
N GLU A 48 13.23 -15.29 -2.39
CA GLU A 48 12.92 -15.56 -3.79
C GLU A 48 11.45 -15.91 -4.01
N THR A 49 10.72 -16.17 -2.90
CA THR A 49 9.28 -16.48 -2.94
C THR A 49 8.51 -15.26 -3.41
N LEU A 50 7.63 -15.46 -4.36
CA LEU A 50 6.78 -14.40 -4.92
C LEU A 50 5.31 -14.74 -4.66
N ILE A 51 4.49 -13.72 -4.43
CA ILE A 51 3.04 -13.87 -4.37
C ILE A 51 2.39 -13.02 -5.46
N ILE A 52 1.53 -13.66 -6.27
CA ILE A 52 0.60 -12.93 -7.13
C ILE A 52 -0.66 -12.66 -6.31
N PRO A 53 -0.95 -11.39 -5.93
CA PRO A 53 -1.99 -11.07 -4.95
C PRO A 53 -3.39 -11.01 -5.59
N ALA A 54 -3.79 -12.07 -6.30
CA ALA A 54 -5.01 -12.12 -7.09
C ALA A 54 -6.13 -12.94 -6.45
N LEU A 55 -6.34 -12.82 -5.11
CA LEU A 55 -7.42 -13.53 -4.42
C LEU A 55 -8.79 -13.25 -5.06
N ASN A 56 -9.01 -12.01 -5.48
CA ASN A 56 -10.22 -11.56 -6.16
C ASN A 56 -9.94 -11.10 -7.61
N GLY A 57 -8.90 -11.67 -8.25
CA GLY A 57 -8.38 -11.19 -9.53
C GLY A 57 -7.40 -10.03 -9.36
N LEU A 58 -6.85 -9.55 -10.46
CA LEU A 58 -5.99 -8.37 -10.51
C LEU A 58 -6.80 -7.15 -10.90
N GLY A 59 -6.64 -6.07 -10.12
CA GLY A 59 -7.17 -4.75 -10.40
C GLY A 59 -6.30 -3.98 -11.39
N ALA A 60 -6.18 -2.67 -11.18
CA ALA A 60 -5.34 -1.82 -12.00
C ALA A 60 -3.86 -2.26 -11.95
N PRO A 61 -3.11 -2.12 -13.04
CA PRO A 61 -3.55 -1.71 -14.39
C PRO A 61 -4.06 -2.89 -15.25
N PHE A 62 -4.03 -4.12 -14.73
CA PHE A 62 -4.24 -5.36 -15.49
C PHE A 62 -5.71 -5.68 -15.77
N TRP A 63 -6.62 -5.33 -14.86
CA TRP A 63 -8.07 -5.55 -14.93
C TRP A 63 -8.46 -6.98 -15.33
N ASN A 64 -7.82 -7.98 -14.69
CA ASN A 64 -8.05 -9.39 -15.00
C ASN A 64 -8.70 -10.14 -13.82
N ALA A 65 -10.01 -10.32 -13.88
CA ALA A 65 -10.81 -11.02 -12.87
C ALA A 65 -10.63 -12.55 -12.88
N LYS A 66 -10.01 -13.13 -13.93
CA LYS A 66 -9.87 -14.58 -14.08
C LYS A 66 -8.61 -15.13 -13.42
N ILE A 67 -7.58 -14.31 -13.24
CA ILE A 67 -6.36 -14.72 -12.55
C ILE A 67 -6.68 -15.04 -11.09
N ARG A 68 -5.97 -16.00 -10.53
CA ARG A 68 -6.03 -16.36 -9.12
C ARG A 68 -4.67 -16.16 -8.48
N ALA A 69 -4.71 -15.96 -7.15
CA ALA A 69 -3.50 -15.85 -6.36
C ALA A 69 -2.65 -17.13 -6.49
N SER A 70 -1.34 -16.94 -6.52
CA SER A 70 -0.35 -18.02 -6.48
C SER A 70 0.82 -17.62 -5.60
N ILE A 71 1.51 -18.65 -5.11
CA ILE A 71 2.79 -18.50 -4.42
C ILE A 71 3.82 -19.25 -5.28
N GLU A 72 4.84 -18.54 -5.73
CA GLU A 72 5.84 -19.02 -6.67
C GLU A 72 7.19 -19.17 -5.97
N ASN A 73 8.09 -19.96 -6.55
CA ASN A 73 9.47 -20.17 -6.10
C ASN A 73 9.60 -20.72 -4.68
N ILE A 74 8.65 -21.57 -4.25
CA ILE A 74 8.74 -22.27 -2.97
C ILE A 74 9.76 -23.42 -3.09
N ASN A 75 10.59 -23.56 -2.06
CA ASN A 75 11.52 -24.68 -1.91
C ASN A 75 11.52 -25.19 -0.47
N SER A 76 12.34 -26.20 -0.17
CA SER A 76 12.39 -26.82 1.17
C SER A 76 12.89 -25.91 2.30
N SER A 77 13.52 -24.79 1.98
CA SER A 77 14.01 -23.80 2.95
C SER A 77 13.04 -22.62 3.13
N THR A 78 12.00 -22.52 2.30
CA THR A 78 11.01 -21.43 2.38
C THR A 78 10.29 -21.48 3.71
N SER A 79 10.44 -20.43 4.50
CA SER A 79 9.82 -20.26 5.81
C SER A 79 8.48 -19.51 5.73
N LYS A 80 7.72 -19.54 6.83
CA LYS A 80 6.52 -18.69 6.94
C LYS A 80 6.84 -17.18 6.89
N HIS A 81 8.04 -16.80 7.32
CA HIS A 81 8.51 -15.42 7.29
C HIS A 81 8.75 -14.95 5.85
N ASP A 82 9.28 -15.83 5.00
CA ASP A 82 9.46 -15.56 3.56
C ASP A 82 8.12 -15.39 2.86
N ILE A 83 7.13 -16.21 3.18
CA ILE A 83 5.78 -16.11 2.63
C ILE A 83 5.11 -14.80 3.08
N LEU A 84 5.25 -14.43 4.36
CA LEU A 84 4.72 -13.18 4.87
C LEU A 84 5.35 -11.98 4.16
N ARG A 85 6.68 -11.98 4.04
CA ARG A 85 7.44 -10.95 3.34
C ARG A 85 6.99 -10.82 1.90
N ALA A 86 6.91 -11.92 1.16
CA ALA A 86 6.42 -11.94 -0.22
C ALA A 86 5.01 -11.36 -0.34
N GLY A 87 4.15 -11.55 0.68
CA GLY A 87 2.83 -10.95 0.75
C GLY A 87 2.88 -9.42 0.80
N PHE A 88 3.70 -8.85 1.66
CA PHE A 88 3.88 -7.40 1.76
C PHE A 88 4.53 -6.81 0.49
N GLU A 89 5.57 -7.45 -0.01
CA GLU A 89 6.26 -7.04 -1.23
C GLU A 89 5.33 -7.07 -2.45
N SER A 90 4.41 -8.05 -2.56
CA SER A 90 3.46 -8.16 -3.66
C SER A 90 2.50 -6.97 -3.75
N VAL A 91 2.10 -6.41 -2.60
CA VAL A 91 1.26 -5.19 -2.56
C VAL A 91 2.09 -3.98 -2.99
N ALA A 92 3.35 -3.90 -2.57
CA ALA A 92 4.25 -2.82 -3.00
C ALA A 92 4.51 -2.86 -4.52
N PHE A 93 4.75 -4.04 -5.10
CA PHE A 93 4.89 -4.20 -6.56
C PHE A 93 3.61 -3.84 -7.32
N SER A 94 2.44 -4.20 -6.78
CA SER A 94 1.16 -3.80 -7.36
C SER A 94 1.00 -2.27 -7.33
N THR A 95 1.39 -1.63 -6.23
CA THR A 95 1.39 -0.16 -6.09
C THR A 95 2.32 0.48 -7.12
N LYS A 96 3.53 -0.06 -7.30
CA LYS A 96 4.48 0.41 -8.31
C LYS A 96 3.88 0.36 -9.72
N SER A 97 3.24 -0.76 -10.09
CA SER A 97 2.61 -0.92 -11.39
C SER A 97 1.53 0.13 -11.67
N ILE A 98 0.75 0.50 -10.65
CA ILE A 98 -0.25 1.58 -10.76
C ILE A 98 0.44 2.93 -10.93
N ILE A 99 1.46 3.24 -10.11
CA ILE A 99 2.18 4.52 -10.18
C ILE A 99 2.83 4.70 -11.55
N GLU A 100 3.53 3.69 -12.05
CA GLU A 100 4.15 3.72 -13.38
C GLU A 100 3.11 3.94 -14.49
N THR A 101 1.94 3.32 -14.38
CA THR A 101 0.85 3.51 -15.34
C THR A 101 0.29 4.92 -15.29
N ILE A 102 0.12 5.48 -14.08
CA ILE A 102 -0.33 6.87 -13.90
C ILE A 102 0.71 7.82 -14.49
N GLU A 103 1.99 7.68 -14.15
CA GLU A 103 3.07 8.52 -14.65
C GLU A 103 3.14 8.52 -16.18
N ASN A 104 3.01 7.35 -16.80
CA ASN A 104 3.00 7.20 -18.26
C ASN A 104 1.74 7.81 -18.89
N THR A 105 0.62 7.85 -18.17
CA THR A 105 -0.65 8.41 -18.67
C THR A 105 -0.66 9.93 -18.67
N ILE A 106 -0.05 10.54 -17.63
CA ILE A 106 -0.07 12.01 -17.46
C ILE A 106 1.24 12.69 -17.86
N ASP A 107 2.25 11.92 -18.27
CA ASP A 107 3.62 12.39 -18.59
C ASP A 107 4.20 13.26 -17.46
N TYR A 108 4.06 12.78 -16.23
CA TYR A 108 4.53 13.48 -15.03
C TYR A 108 5.10 12.50 -14.01
N LYS A 109 6.29 12.81 -13.47
CA LYS A 109 6.95 11.99 -12.44
C LYS A 109 6.44 12.33 -11.04
N ILE A 110 5.93 11.33 -10.35
CA ILE A 110 5.51 11.42 -8.95
C ILE A 110 6.77 11.46 -8.07
N ARG A 111 6.87 12.43 -7.17
CA ARG A 111 8.03 12.63 -6.29
C ARG A 111 7.80 12.19 -4.86
N SER A 112 6.56 12.09 -4.45
CA SER A 112 6.19 11.57 -3.13
C SER A 112 4.77 11.02 -3.16
N ILE A 113 4.50 10.06 -2.30
CA ILE A 113 3.15 9.52 -2.08
C ILE A 113 2.77 9.66 -0.61
N LYS A 114 1.47 9.75 -0.36
CA LYS A 114 0.90 9.68 0.99
C LYS A 114 0.14 8.38 1.12
N ILE A 115 0.37 7.65 2.20
CA ILE A 115 -0.30 6.38 2.48
C ILE A 115 -0.94 6.39 3.86
N ASP A 116 -2.01 5.62 4.01
CA ASP A 116 -2.71 5.34 5.26
C ASP A 116 -3.27 3.91 5.26
N GLY A 117 -3.95 3.54 6.35
CA GLY A 117 -4.58 2.22 6.49
C GLY A 117 -3.68 1.17 7.13
N GLY A 118 -4.16 -0.09 7.17
CA GLY A 118 -3.55 -1.17 7.95
C GLY A 118 -2.11 -1.50 7.57
N LEU A 119 -1.78 -1.59 6.27
CA LEU A 119 -0.43 -1.90 5.82
C LEU A 119 0.58 -0.79 6.16
N SER A 120 0.14 0.46 6.20
CA SER A 120 1.02 1.58 6.55
C SER A 120 1.50 1.57 7.99
N GLN A 121 0.95 0.70 8.84
CA GLN A 121 1.47 0.47 10.19
C GLN A 121 2.82 -0.28 10.19
N SER A 122 3.14 -1.02 9.12
CA SER A 122 4.40 -1.73 8.99
C SER A 122 5.52 -0.79 8.53
N LYS A 123 6.57 -0.69 9.35
CA LYS A 123 7.78 0.08 8.99
C LYS A 123 8.52 -0.57 7.82
N PHE A 124 8.57 -1.91 7.81
CA PHE A 124 9.13 -2.66 6.70
C PHE A 124 8.44 -2.29 5.38
N PHE A 125 7.11 -2.36 5.33
CA PHE A 125 6.35 -2.04 4.12
C PHE A 125 6.63 -0.62 3.63
N ASN A 126 6.62 0.34 4.53
CA ASN A 126 6.82 1.76 4.22
C ASN A 126 8.21 2.01 3.63
N GLN A 127 9.25 1.41 4.24
CA GLN A 127 10.62 1.54 3.74
C GLN A 127 10.80 0.80 2.42
N PHE A 128 10.33 -0.44 2.33
CA PHE A 128 10.39 -1.22 1.09
C PHE A 128 9.69 -0.50 -0.06
N LEU A 129 8.52 0.08 0.18
CA LEU A 129 7.79 0.84 -0.84
C LEU A 129 8.57 2.10 -1.26
N SER A 130 9.18 2.81 -0.33
CA SER A 130 10.01 3.99 -0.62
C SER A 130 11.22 3.61 -1.47
N ASP A 131 11.92 2.53 -1.12
CA ASP A 131 13.09 2.02 -1.85
C ASP A 131 12.70 1.55 -3.26
N LEU A 132 11.61 0.77 -3.35
CA LEU A 132 11.11 0.23 -4.61
C LEU A 132 10.69 1.31 -5.61
N LEU A 133 10.07 2.37 -5.12
CA LEU A 133 9.61 3.51 -5.92
C LEU A 133 10.70 4.57 -6.14
N SER A 134 11.74 4.56 -5.31
CA SER A 134 12.79 5.60 -5.25
C SER A 134 12.22 7.00 -5.02
N ILE A 135 11.15 7.11 -4.22
CA ILE A 135 10.49 8.37 -3.86
C ILE A 135 10.14 8.39 -2.36
N GLU A 136 9.86 9.58 -1.85
CA GLU A 136 9.43 9.77 -0.47
C GLU A 136 8.04 9.17 -0.23
N VAL A 137 7.90 8.34 0.82
CA VAL A 137 6.63 7.81 1.31
C VAL A 137 6.28 8.52 2.62
N LYS A 138 5.13 9.18 2.64
CA LYS A 138 4.57 9.91 3.79
C LYS A 138 3.44 9.09 4.41
N VAL A 139 3.65 8.62 5.62
CA VAL A 139 2.66 7.83 6.36
C VAL A 139 1.87 8.74 7.28
N ALA A 140 0.55 8.78 7.09
CA ALA A 140 -0.33 9.52 7.97
C ALA A 140 -0.27 8.96 9.41
N GLN A 141 -0.11 9.82 10.41
CA GLN A 141 -0.13 9.40 11.81
C GLN A 141 -1.53 8.91 12.24
N ASN A 142 -2.57 9.44 11.61
CA ASN A 142 -3.94 8.96 11.81
C ASN A 142 -4.29 7.94 10.72
N SER A 143 -4.66 6.73 11.12
CA SER A 143 -5.10 5.66 10.20
C SER A 143 -6.47 5.89 9.57
N GLU A 144 -7.24 6.90 10.06
CA GLU A 144 -8.61 7.20 9.62
C GLU A 144 -8.70 8.44 8.73
N MET A 145 -7.75 8.58 7.79
CA MET A 145 -7.67 9.77 6.92
C MET A 145 -8.91 9.97 6.05
N THR A 146 -9.56 8.89 5.63
CA THR A 146 -10.81 8.96 4.86
C THR A 146 -11.93 9.58 5.67
N SER A 147 -12.13 9.12 6.91
CA SER A 147 -13.13 9.67 7.84
C SER A 147 -12.83 11.12 8.18
N LEU A 148 -11.57 11.45 8.41
CA LEU A 148 -11.12 12.83 8.65
C LEU A 148 -11.36 13.72 7.43
N GLY A 149 -11.14 13.21 6.22
CA GLY A 149 -11.41 13.94 4.97
C GLY A 149 -12.90 14.27 4.81
N VAL A 150 -13.79 13.32 5.10
CA VAL A 150 -15.24 13.54 5.08
C VAL A 150 -15.66 14.58 6.13
N ALA A 151 -15.12 14.47 7.36
CA ALA A 151 -15.38 15.45 8.42
C ALA A 151 -14.90 16.87 8.01
N LYS A 152 -13.72 17.00 7.46
CA LYS A 152 -13.18 18.26 6.92
C LYS A 152 -14.09 18.84 5.83
N LEU A 153 -14.55 18.03 4.89
CA LEU A 153 -15.48 18.48 3.83
C LEU A 153 -16.81 18.98 4.38
N SER A 154 -17.34 18.36 5.43
CA SER A 154 -18.60 18.80 6.07
C SER A 154 -18.45 20.15 6.76
N LEU A 155 -17.26 20.45 7.29
CA LEU A 155 -16.93 21.69 8.01
C LEU A 155 -16.50 22.84 7.11
N LEU A 156 -16.26 22.61 5.82
CA LEU A 156 -15.81 23.66 4.87
C LEU A 156 -16.78 24.86 4.78
N LYS A 157 -18.07 24.67 5.14
CA LYS A 157 -19.04 25.77 5.20
C LYS A 157 -18.82 26.74 6.37
N ASP A 158 -18.10 26.32 7.43
CA ASP A 158 -18.01 27.06 8.69
C ASP A 158 -16.69 27.82 8.89
N SER A 159 -15.85 27.94 7.88
CA SER A 159 -14.58 28.74 7.88
C SER A 159 -13.58 28.42 9.03
N LYS A 160 -13.79 27.35 9.80
CA LYS A 160 -13.04 27.01 11.01
C LYS A 160 -12.10 25.81 10.89
N VAL A 161 -11.90 25.28 9.69
CA VAL A 161 -11.01 24.12 9.52
C VAL A 161 -9.58 24.62 9.47
N SER A 162 -8.82 24.37 10.55
CA SER A 162 -7.37 24.59 10.52
C SER A 162 -6.70 23.66 9.52
N LYS A 163 -5.68 24.13 8.83
CA LYS A 163 -4.90 23.35 7.86
C LYS A 163 -3.90 22.35 8.50
N ASP A 164 -3.81 22.31 9.82
CA ASP A 164 -2.67 21.79 10.58
C ASP A 164 -2.89 20.37 11.16
N TYR A 165 -3.59 19.47 10.45
CA TYR A 165 -3.74 18.10 10.90
C TYR A 165 -2.96 17.08 10.05
N ASP A 166 -1.98 17.54 9.29
CA ASP A 166 -1.21 16.70 8.39
C ASP A 166 0.16 16.34 8.99
N ASP A 167 0.17 15.64 10.15
CA ASP A 167 1.39 15.04 10.67
C ASP A 167 1.66 13.69 9.94
N TYR A 168 2.83 13.62 9.32
CA TYR A 168 3.29 12.45 8.59
C TYR A 168 4.63 11.96 9.13
N ASN A 169 4.79 10.63 9.17
CA ASN A 169 6.10 10.00 9.27
C ASN A 169 6.65 9.81 7.86
N ASN A 170 7.87 10.27 7.60
CA ASN A 170 8.47 10.25 6.28
C ASN A 170 9.47 9.10 6.17
N PHE A 171 9.37 8.32 5.10
CA PHE A 171 10.32 7.29 4.70
C PHE A 171 11.00 7.74 3.42
N LEU A 172 12.32 7.79 3.43
CA LEU A 172 13.14 8.16 2.28
C LEU A 172 13.83 6.91 1.72
N PRO A 173 14.06 6.86 0.39
CA PRO A 173 14.78 5.76 -0.22
C PRO A 173 16.17 5.59 0.40
N GLN A 174 16.49 4.36 0.77
CA GLN A 174 17.82 3.96 1.22
C GLN A 174 18.58 3.41 0.02
N LYS A 175 19.83 3.84 -0.14
CA LYS A 175 20.69 3.40 -1.26
C LYS A 175 21.27 2.02 -0.99
#